data_b1fabff9d07080a4f955d8d7583efcfa
#
_entry.id   b1fabff9d07080a4f955d8d7583efcfa
#
_cell.length_a   1.000
_cell.length_b   1.000
_cell.length_c   1.000
_cell.angle_alpha   90.00
_cell.angle_beta   90.00
_cell.angle_gamma   90.00
#
_symmetry.space_group_name_H-M   'P 1'
#
loop_
_entity.id
_entity.type
_entity.pdbx_description
1 polymer ?
#
loop_
_entity_poly.entity_id
_entity_poly.type
_entity_poly.pdbx_seq_one_letter_code
_entity_poly.pdbx_strand_id
1 'polypeptide(L)'
;PLIQPPDESKRDSGTVPFGEHSTGQNKEELVNKLGLRGEIVSIFDTINAIHVLMDETEAERWRKDGRVEYVEQDMILTSGTTQSNPGWGLDRLDETSVTLDNTYVYTNTGAGREIYILDSGLDLSNLTVAAQFGGRASVLWDVNGGTGADCNGHGTQVSSAAAGSTKGIAKGATVIMAKITSGCTGGSSISTSVLVRGQIFLPLLQGNLWHY
;
A
#
# COMPACT_ATOMS: atom_id res chain seq x y z
N PRO A 1 8.04 -34.22 9.52
CA PRO A 1 6.92 -33.68 10.26
C PRO A 1 6.57 -32.34 9.63
N LEU A 2 5.42 -32.29 8.97
CA LEU A 2 4.89 -31.07 8.39
C LEU A 2 4.47 -30.16 9.56
N ILE A 3 5.05 -28.98 9.66
CA ILE A 3 4.62 -27.94 10.57
C ILE A 3 3.24 -27.49 10.05
N GLN A 4 2.19 -27.77 10.83
CA GLN A 4 0.86 -27.23 10.54
C GLN A 4 0.94 -25.70 10.66
N PRO A 5 0.32 -24.96 9.72
CA PRO A 5 0.20 -23.51 9.87
C PRO A 5 -0.58 -23.22 11.16
N PRO A 6 -0.18 -22.17 11.91
CA PRO A 6 -0.88 -21.81 13.14
C PRO A 6 -2.33 -21.44 12.85
N ASP A 7 -3.21 -21.85 13.73
CA ASP A 7 -4.65 -21.58 13.70
C ASP A 7 -4.92 -20.06 13.62
N GLU A 8 -5.55 -19.62 12.53
CA GLU A 8 -5.84 -18.21 12.26
C GLU A 8 -6.80 -17.55 13.28
N SER A 9 -7.52 -18.37 14.07
CA SER A 9 -8.47 -17.87 15.07
C SER A 9 -7.82 -17.33 16.35
N LYS A 10 -6.47 -17.39 16.49
CA LYS A 10 -5.71 -17.00 17.69
C LYS A 10 -4.67 -15.90 17.44
N ARG A 11 -4.77 -15.15 16.33
CA ARG A 11 -3.75 -14.19 15.93
C ARG A 11 -4.09 -12.76 16.33
N ASP A 12 -4.17 -12.49 17.64
CA ASP A 12 -4.06 -11.14 18.14
C ASP A 12 -2.78 -11.03 18.96
N SER A 13 -1.63 -10.90 18.28
CA SER A 13 -0.38 -10.53 18.90
C SER A 13 -0.09 -9.06 18.64
N GLY A 14 0.34 -8.33 19.65
CA GLY A 14 0.64 -6.90 19.53
C GLY A 14 1.92 -6.52 20.26
N THR A 15 2.62 -5.53 19.75
CA THR A 15 3.75 -4.88 20.43
C THR A 15 3.26 -3.65 21.16
N VAL A 16 3.62 -3.54 22.45
CA VAL A 16 3.19 -2.46 23.36
C VAL A 16 4.44 -1.74 23.86
N PRO A 17 4.77 -0.55 23.35
CA PRO A 17 5.80 0.29 23.95
C PRO A 17 5.24 1.05 25.16
N PHE A 18 6.12 1.30 26.12
CA PHE A 18 5.83 2.06 27.34
C PHE A 18 6.41 3.46 27.25
N GLY A 19 5.71 4.45 27.82
CA GLY A 19 6.17 5.83 27.88
C GLY A 19 7.47 5.99 28.72
N GLU A 20 8.11 7.16 28.61
CA GLU A 20 9.42 7.46 29.20
C GLU A 20 9.52 7.22 30.73
N HIS A 21 8.39 7.18 31.45
CA HIS A 21 8.36 6.98 32.89
C HIS A 21 8.61 5.54 33.35
N SER A 22 8.72 4.58 32.43
CA SER A 22 8.95 3.17 32.74
C SER A 22 10.41 2.71 32.55
N THR A 23 11.30 3.61 32.17
CA THR A 23 12.74 3.33 32.03
C THR A 23 13.36 2.99 33.36
N GLY A 24 13.89 1.76 33.47
CA GLY A 24 14.58 1.28 34.70
C GLY A 24 13.72 0.45 35.65
N GLN A 25 12.44 0.24 35.41
CA GLN A 25 11.63 -0.75 36.12
C GLN A 25 11.74 -2.14 35.51
N ASN A 26 11.69 -3.17 36.37
CA ASN A 26 11.56 -4.55 35.86
C ASN A 26 10.25 -4.67 35.09
N LYS A 27 10.32 -4.91 33.78
CA LYS A 27 9.16 -4.95 32.89
C LYS A 27 8.19 -6.06 33.23
N GLU A 28 8.67 -7.19 33.75
CA GLU A 28 7.80 -8.25 34.25
C GLU A 28 6.97 -7.78 35.46
N GLU A 29 7.60 -7.01 36.36
CA GLU A 29 6.92 -6.42 37.51
C GLU A 29 5.91 -5.35 37.06
N LEU A 30 6.26 -4.55 36.03
CA LEU A 30 5.37 -3.57 35.46
C LEU A 30 4.14 -4.24 34.82
N VAL A 31 4.34 -5.27 34.01
CA VAL A 31 3.28 -6.05 33.40
C VAL A 31 2.33 -6.64 34.47
N ASN A 32 2.88 -7.19 35.54
CA ASN A 32 2.09 -7.73 36.66
C ASN A 32 1.30 -6.62 37.37
N LYS A 33 1.91 -5.46 37.62
CA LYS A 33 1.24 -4.27 38.21
C LYS A 33 0.17 -3.67 37.29
N LEU A 34 0.32 -3.84 35.98
CA LEU A 34 -0.65 -3.35 35.01
C LEU A 34 -1.89 -4.26 34.93
N GLY A 35 -1.82 -5.46 35.51
CA GLY A 35 -2.91 -6.45 35.45
C GLY A 35 -3.20 -6.88 34.01
N LEU A 36 -2.15 -7.04 33.21
CA LEU A 36 -2.20 -7.43 31.82
C LEU A 36 -2.78 -8.84 31.70
N ARG A 37 -3.81 -8.96 30.87
CA ARG A 37 -4.36 -10.25 30.50
C ARG A 37 -3.80 -10.63 29.14
N GLY A 38 -3.00 -11.67 29.11
CA GLY A 38 -2.34 -12.13 27.90
C GLY A 38 -1.08 -12.91 28.22
N GLU A 39 -0.48 -13.51 27.22
CA GLU A 39 0.77 -14.25 27.32
C GLU A 39 1.91 -13.35 26.82
N ILE A 40 2.89 -13.08 27.69
CA ILE A 40 4.09 -12.33 27.28
C ILE A 40 4.96 -13.28 26.45
N VAL A 41 5.17 -12.91 25.19
CA VAL A 41 6.03 -13.65 24.25
C VAL A 41 7.47 -13.17 24.35
N SER A 42 7.68 -11.85 24.39
CA SER A 42 9.01 -11.25 24.44
C SER A 42 9.00 -9.88 25.11
N ILE A 43 10.14 -9.53 25.70
CA ILE A 43 10.39 -8.21 26.29
C ILE A 43 11.55 -7.59 25.52
N PHE A 44 11.35 -6.37 25.02
CA PHE A 44 12.34 -5.60 24.27
C PHE A 44 12.86 -4.42 25.12
N ASP A 45 14.02 -4.60 25.75
CA ASP A 45 14.59 -3.60 26.64
C ASP A 45 15.05 -2.33 25.89
N THR A 46 15.63 -2.51 24.71
CA THR A 46 16.20 -1.41 23.93
C THR A 46 15.16 -0.40 23.46
N ILE A 47 13.96 -0.87 23.11
CA ILE A 47 12.86 -0.03 22.61
C ILE A 47 11.74 0.13 23.64
N ASN A 48 11.97 -0.33 24.88
CA ASN A 48 11.02 -0.24 25.97
C ASN A 48 9.62 -0.80 25.65
N ALA A 49 9.56 -1.97 25.00
CA ALA A 49 8.32 -2.58 24.52
C ALA A 49 8.18 -4.04 24.98
N ILE A 50 6.98 -4.56 24.93
CA ILE A 50 6.68 -5.98 25.12
C ILE A 50 5.87 -6.52 23.95
N HIS A 51 6.09 -7.78 23.61
CA HIS A 51 5.26 -8.54 22.68
C HIS A 51 4.34 -9.45 23.49
N VAL A 52 3.04 -9.32 23.25
CA VAL A 52 2.01 -9.99 24.06
C VAL A 52 0.96 -10.61 23.13
N LEU A 53 0.53 -11.82 23.45
CA LEU A 53 -0.68 -12.41 22.87
C LEU A 53 -1.87 -11.99 23.71
N MET A 54 -2.80 -11.25 23.14
CA MET A 54 -4.00 -10.76 23.80
C MET A 54 -5.16 -10.68 22.80
N ASP A 55 -6.38 -10.65 23.29
CA ASP A 55 -7.54 -10.39 22.45
C ASP A 55 -7.75 -8.88 22.18
N GLU A 56 -8.58 -8.55 21.19
CA GLU A 56 -8.85 -7.15 20.80
C GLU A 56 -9.45 -6.34 21.95
N THR A 57 -10.25 -6.95 22.82
CA THR A 57 -10.84 -6.25 23.98
C THR A 57 -9.77 -5.81 24.93
N GLU A 58 -8.77 -6.65 25.17
CA GLU A 58 -7.62 -6.34 26.01
C GLU A 58 -6.72 -5.30 25.32
N ALA A 59 -6.47 -5.43 24.00
CA ALA A 59 -5.71 -4.45 23.22
C ALA A 59 -6.34 -3.05 23.31
N GLU A 60 -7.68 -2.95 23.17
CA GLU A 60 -8.40 -1.69 23.33
C GLU A 60 -8.33 -1.11 24.75
N ARG A 61 -8.27 -1.96 25.77
CA ARG A 61 -8.05 -1.51 27.15
C ARG A 61 -6.68 -0.88 27.31
N TRP A 62 -5.66 -1.49 26.70
CA TRP A 62 -4.28 -1.01 26.75
C TRP A 62 -4.08 0.28 25.97
N ARG A 63 -4.70 0.43 24.79
CA ARG A 63 -4.66 1.70 24.01
C ARG A 63 -5.17 2.91 24.81
N LYS A 64 -6.01 2.67 25.82
CA LYS A 64 -6.58 3.72 26.70
C LYS A 64 -5.78 3.93 27.97
N ASP A 65 -4.77 3.11 28.25
CA ASP A 65 -3.95 3.25 29.46
C ASP A 65 -2.85 4.28 29.22
N GLY A 66 -2.83 5.36 30.00
CA GLY A 66 -1.86 6.45 29.85
C GLY A 66 -0.39 6.09 30.11
N ARG A 67 -0.11 4.86 30.51
CA ARG A 67 1.26 4.31 30.66
C ARG A 67 1.77 3.64 29.40
N VAL A 68 0.88 3.32 28.47
CA VAL A 68 1.15 2.71 27.18
C VAL A 68 1.20 3.80 26.13
N GLU A 69 2.26 3.84 25.34
CA GLU A 69 2.41 4.83 24.28
C GLU A 69 1.50 4.50 23.09
N TYR A 70 1.53 3.27 22.64
CA TYR A 70 0.60 2.72 21.62
C TYR A 70 0.55 1.19 21.70
N VAL A 71 -0.44 0.60 21.05
CA VAL A 71 -0.56 -0.85 20.85
C VAL A 71 -0.66 -1.08 19.35
N GLU A 72 0.27 -1.84 18.81
CA GLU A 72 0.33 -2.19 17.40
C GLU A 72 0.17 -3.71 17.24
N GLN A 73 -0.62 -4.12 16.26
CA GLN A 73 -0.77 -5.53 15.93
C GLN A 73 0.52 -6.05 15.31
N ASP A 74 0.97 -7.22 15.75
CA ASP A 74 2.10 -7.90 15.13
C ASP A 74 1.72 -8.41 13.73
N MET A 75 2.57 -8.16 12.77
CA MET A 75 2.34 -8.53 11.38
C MET A 75 3.33 -9.58 10.92
N ILE A 76 2.84 -10.54 10.15
CA ILE A 76 3.72 -11.49 9.48
C ILE A 76 4.45 -10.78 8.35
N LEU A 77 5.74 -10.59 8.50
CA LEU A 77 6.61 -10.10 7.44
C LEU A 77 7.01 -11.28 6.55
N THR A 78 6.67 -11.19 5.27
CA THR A 78 7.15 -12.13 4.26
C THR A 78 8.40 -11.60 3.59
N SER A 79 9.29 -12.50 3.16
CA SER A 79 10.44 -12.12 2.34
C SER A 79 9.97 -11.38 1.09
N GLY A 80 10.59 -10.25 0.79
CA GLY A 80 10.29 -9.48 -0.41
C GLY A 80 10.66 -10.25 -1.67
N THR A 81 9.99 -9.90 -2.78
CA THR A 81 10.41 -10.32 -4.12
C THR A 81 11.46 -9.34 -4.63
N THR A 82 12.55 -9.86 -5.19
CA THR A 82 13.60 -9.02 -5.76
C THR A 82 13.46 -8.96 -7.29
N GLN A 83 13.41 -7.75 -7.82
CA GLN A 83 13.53 -7.48 -9.24
C GLN A 83 14.95 -7.02 -9.55
N SER A 84 15.66 -7.73 -10.42
CA SER A 84 16.98 -7.31 -10.90
C SER A 84 16.85 -6.29 -12.05
N ASN A 85 17.76 -5.33 -12.11
CA ASN A 85 17.82 -4.26 -13.12
C ASN A 85 16.50 -3.50 -13.29
N PRO A 86 15.89 -2.98 -12.22
CA PRO A 86 14.57 -2.36 -12.25
C PRO A 86 14.56 -1.00 -12.97
N GLY A 87 15.72 -0.42 -13.17
CA GLY A 87 15.94 0.97 -13.53
C GLY A 87 16.02 1.85 -12.30
N TRP A 88 16.76 2.95 -12.42
CA TRP A 88 17.15 3.81 -11.29
C TRP A 88 15.99 4.28 -10.40
N GLY A 89 14.82 4.52 -10.97
CA GLY A 89 13.66 5.04 -10.23
C GLY A 89 13.09 4.04 -9.23
N LEU A 90 12.98 2.76 -9.61
CA LEU A 90 12.54 1.70 -8.69
C LEU A 90 13.65 1.31 -7.72
N ASP A 91 14.89 1.14 -8.23
CA ASP A 91 16.09 0.86 -7.45
C ASP A 91 16.26 1.86 -6.28
N ARG A 92 15.97 3.14 -6.53
CA ARG A 92 16.05 4.19 -5.51
C ARG A 92 15.00 4.08 -4.40
N LEU A 93 13.88 3.38 -4.62
CA LEU A 93 12.75 3.38 -3.69
C LEU A 93 12.98 2.55 -2.43
N ASP A 94 13.76 1.49 -2.53
CA ASP A 94 14.07 0.61 -1.39
C ASP A 94 15.45 0.86 -0.78
N GLU A 95 16.21 1.81 -1.34
CA GLU A 95 17.53 2.18 -0.84
C GLU A 95 17.49 3.21 0.29
N THR A 96 18.20 2.93 1.37
CA THR A 96 18.40 3.87 2.49
C THR A 96 19.55 4.85 2.24
N SER A 97 20.44 4.55 1.28
CA SER A 97 21.57 5.37 0.87
C SER A 97 21.39 5.89 -0.56
N VAL A 98 22.28 6.78 -1.02
CA VAL A 98 22.28 7.28 -2.41
C VAL A 98 22.89 6.28 -3.40
N THR A 99 23.56 5.24 -2.92
CA THR A 99 24.15 4.21 -3.74
C THR A 99 23.08 3.22 -4.16
N LEU A 100 22.95 2.99 -5.45
CA LEU A 100 22.03 2.04 -6.05
C LEU A 100 22.70 0.67 -6.17
N ASP A 101 21.96 -0.41 -5.94
CA ASP A 101 22.47 -1.79 -6.01
C ASP A 101 21.95 -2.59 -7.22
N ASN A 102 21.18 -1.96 -8.11
CA ASN A 102 20.50 -2.54 -9.26
C ASN A 102 19.45 -3.60 -8.91
N THR A 103 18.88 -3.49 -7.73
CA THR A 103 17.76 -4.34 -7.32
C THR A 103 16.58 -3.48 -6.85
N TYR A 104 15.39 -4.05 -6.82
CA TYR A 104 14.20 -3.47 -6.19
C TYR A 104 13.50 -4.57 -5.41
N VAL A 105 13.47 -4.42 -4.10
CA VAL A 105 12.84 -5.36 -3.18
C VAL A 105 11.47 -4.85 -2.79
N TYR A 106 10.45 -5.66 -3.00
CA TYR A 106 9.07 -5.31 -2.63
C TYR A 106 8.33 -6.52 -2.05
N THR A 107 7.47 -6.28 -1.10
CA THR A 107 6.64 -7.30 -0.45
C THR A 107 5.21 -7.30 -0.99
N ASN A 108 4.72 -6.14 -1.38
CA ASN A 108 3.35 -5.94 -1.83
C ASN A 108 3.30 -5.56 -3.32
N THR A 109 2.40 -6.19 -4.04
CA THR A 109 2.19 -5.93 -5.47
C THR A 109 0.97 -5.07 -5.75
N GLY A 110 0.13 -4.81 -4.77
CA GLY A 110 -1.17 -4.17 -4.97
C GLY A 110 -2.21 -5.09 -5.65
N ALA A 111 -2.00 -6.40 -5.66
CA ALA A 111 -2.96 -7.34 -6.24
C ALA A 111 -4.34 -7.20 -5.57
N GLY A 112 -5.40 -7.19 -6.40
CA GLY A 112 -6.77 -6.98 -5.95
C GLY A 112 -7.12 -5.52 -5.61
N ARG A 113 -6.19 -4.56 -5.85
CA ARG A 113 -6.46 -3.13 -5.70
C ARG A 113 -6.59 -2.46 -7.06
N GLU A 114 -7.41 -1.41 -7.10
CA GLU A 114 -7.63 -0.60 -8.28
C GLU A 114 -6.93 0.76 -8.13
N ILE A 115 -6.28 1.21 -9.20
CA ILE A 115 -5.67 2.53 -9.30
C ILE A 115 -6.41 3.28 -10.42
N TYR A 116 -7.13 4.30 -10.04
CA TYR A 116 -7.83 5.17 -10.97
C TYR A 116 -6.90 6.31 -11.39
N ILE A 117 -6.72 6.46 -12.70
CA ILE A 117 -5.83 7.47 -13.29
C ILE A 117 -6.66 8.38 -14.18
N LEU A 118 -6.64 9.67 -13.87
CA LEU A 118 -7.29 10.73 -14.65
C LEU A 118 -6.20 11.45 -15.44
N ASP A 119 -6.05 11.13 -16.72
CA ASP A 119 -4.93 11.61 -17.53
C ASP A 119 -5.27 11.67 -19.04
N SER A 120 -4.25 11.64 -19.90
CA SER A 120 -4.38 11.77 -21.37
C SER A 120 -4.88 10.51 -22.08
N GLY A 121 -5.09 9.42 -21.34
CA GLY A 121 -5.51 8.13 -21.90
C GLY A 121 -4.49 7.03 -21.64
N LEU A 122 -4.75 5.86 -22.24
CA LEU A 122 -3.90 4.68 -22.12
C LEU A 122 -3.81 3.96 -23.48
N ASP A 123 -2.60 3.77 -23.98
CA ASP A 123 -2.37 3.11 -25.27
C ASP A 123 -2.27 1.59 -25.12
N LEU A 124 -3.41 0.93 -24.97
CA LEU A 124 -3.50 -0.54 -24.93
C LEU A 124 -3.42 -1.20 -26.33
N SER A 125 -3.41 -0.41 -27.41
CA SER A 125 -3.19 -0.93 -28.76
C SER A 125 -1.72 -1.27 -29.01
N ASN A 126 -0.81 -0.64 -28.27
CA ASN A 126 0.60 -0.98 -28.28
C ASN A 126 0.83 -2.26 -27.47
N LEU A 127 1.27 -3.32 -28.15
CA LEU A 127 1.45 -4.65 -27.54
C LEU A 127 2.47 -4.64 -26.38
N THR A 128 3.50 -3.81 -26.45
CA THR A 128 4.48 -3.67 -25.37
C THR A 128 3.84 -3.05 -24.13
N VAL A 129 3.01 -2.02 -24.31
CA VAL A 129 2.25 -1.40 -23.22
C VAL A 129 1.22 -2.37 -22.64
N ALA A 130 0.44 -3.01 -23.49
CA ALA A 130 -0.55 -4.00 -23.06
C ALA A 130 0.09 -5.14 -22.25
N ALA A 131 1.26 -5.62 -22.67
CA ALA A 131 2.02 -6.66 -21.96
C ALA A 131 2.45 -6.24 -20.54
N GLN A 132 2.72 -4.94 -20.30
CA GLN A 132 3.04 -4.44 -18.95
C GLN A 132 1.89 -4.65 -17.96
N PHE A 133 0.67 -4.67 -18.45
CA PHE A 133 -0.51 -4.82 -17.58
C PHE A 133 -1.07 -6.24 -17.57
N GLY A 134 -0.83 -7.05 -18.61
CA GLY A 134 -1.30 -8.45 -18.66
C GLY A 134 -2.82 -8.57 -18.45
N GLY A 135 -3.62 -7.68 -19.04
CA GLY A 135 -5.07 -7.63 -18.88
C GLY A 135 -5.56 -6.86 -17.63
N ARG A 136 -4.67 -6.33 -16.82
CA ARG A 136 -4.99 -5.56 -15.59
C ARG A 136 -5.21 -4.06 -15.85
N ALA A 137 -5.46 -3.64 -17.09
CA ALA A 137 -5.71 -2.25 -17.41
C ALA A 137 -6.92 -2.10 -18.31
N SER A 138 -7.71 -1.07 -18.05
CA SER A 138 -8.90 -0.74 -18.83
C SER A 138 -9.11 0.76 -18.90
N VAL A 139 -9.89 1.19 -19.88
CA VAL A 139 -10.38 2.57 -19.96
C VAL A 139 -11.83 2.61 -19.55
N LEU A 140 -12.14 3.43 -18.57
CA LEU A 140 -13.48 3.62 -18.03
C LEU A 140 -14.23 4.71 -18.77
N TRP A 141 -13.55 5.80 -19.13
CA TRP A 141 -14.18 6.98 -19.68
C TRP A 141 -13.22 7.77 -20.57
N ASP A 142 -13.77 8.44 -21.58
CA ASP A 142 -13.07 9.35 -22.48
C ASP A 142 -13.90 10.63 -22.67
N VAL A 143 -13.31 11.77 -22.35
CA VAL A 143 -13.96 13.08 -22.51
C VAL A 143 -14.45 13.38 -23.93
N ASN A 144 -13.81 12.77 -24.94
CA ASN A 144 -14.16 12.91 -26.35
C ASN A 144 -15.20 11.86 -26.82
N GLY A 145 -15.67 10.97 -25.93
CA GLY A 145 -16.55 9.85 -26.30
C GLY A 145 -15.88 8.75 -27.11
N GLY A 146 -14.54 8.70 -27.11
CA GLY A 146 -13.75 7.71 -27.84
C GLY A 146 -13.37 6.47 -27.00
N THR A 147 -12.29 5.82 -27.41
CA THR A 147 -11.77 4.60 -26.75
C THR A 147 -10.83 4.88 -25.57
N GLY A 148 -10.53 6.13 -25.31
CA GLY A 148 -9.54 6.54 -24.31
C GLY A 148 -8.09 6.28 -24.71
N ALA A 149 -7.83 6.03 -25.99
CA ALA A 149 -6.49 5.84 -26.49
C ALA A 149 -5.62 7.07 -26.19
N ASP A 150 -4.42 6.82 -25.74
CA ASP A 150 -3.45 7.86 -25.41
C ASP A 150 -2.70 8.29 -26.67
N CYS A 151 -2.90 9.54 -27.06
CA CYS A 151 -2.16 10.15 -28.16
C CYS A 151 -1.09 11.18 -27.69
N ASN A 152 -1.01 11.42 -26.40
CA ASN A 152 -0.02 12.29 -25.77
C ASN A 152 1.17 11.50 -25.22
N GLY A 153 0.91 10.33 -24.66
CA GLY A 153 1.88 9.45 -24.01
C GLY A 153 2.02 9.63 -22.49
N HIS A 154 1.53 10.73 -21.91
CA HIS A 154 1.70 11.02 -20.50
C HIS A 154 0.91 10.01 -19.63
N GLY A 155 -0.37 9.80 -19.90
CA GLY A 155 -1.21 8.87 -19.14
C GLY A 155 -0.70 7.42 -19.21
N THR A 156 -0.16 7.00 -20.36
CA THR A 156 0.49 5.69 -20.52
C THR A 156 1.74 5.57 -19.65
N GLN A 157 2.56 6.63 -19.59
CA GLN A 157 3.75 6.65 -18.74
C GLN A 157 3.39 6.61 -17.26
N VAL A 158 2.43 7.44 -16.83
CA VAL A 158 1.94 7.46 -15.44
C VAL A 158 1.37 6.09 -15.05
N SER A 159 0.54 5.48 -15.91
CA SER A 159 -0.01 4.15 -15.68
C SER A 159 1.08 3.09 -15.56
N SER A 160 2.09 3.16 -16.41
CA SER A 160 3.22 2.21 -16.37
C SER A 160 4.06 2.35 -15.10
N ALA A 161 4.28 3.60 -14.64
CA ALA A 161 4.99 3.87 -13.39
C ALA A 161 4.17 3.44 -12.16
N ALA A 162 2.85 3.53 -12.22
CA ALA A 162 1.98 3.08 -11.14
C ALA A 162 1.93 1.54 -11.03
N ALA A 163 1.62 0.83 -12.14
CA ALA A 163 1.28 -0.59 -12.07
C ALA A 163 1.83 -1.47 -13.20
N GLY A 164 2.75 -0.98 -14.02
CA GLY A 164 3.41 -1.80 -15.04
C GLY A 164 4.26 -2.91 -14.40
N SER A 165 4.24 -4.09 -14.99
CA SER A 165 4.93 -5.27 -14.44
C SER A 165 6.44 -5.09 -14.26
N THR A 166 7.09 -4.29 -15.12
CA THR A 166 8.54 -4.04 -15.03
C THR A 166 8.89 -2.67 -14.48
N LYS A 167 8.04 -1.66 -14.66
CA LYS A 167 8.33 -0.27 -14.28
C LYS A 167 7.45 0.26 -13.15
N GLY A 168 6.38 -0.46 -12.83
CA GLY A 168 5.43 -0.04 -11.82
C GLY A 168 5.83 -0.43 -10.39
N ILE A 169 5.34 0.35 -9.45
CA ILE A 169 5.46 0.07 -8.02
C ILE A 169 4.44 -1.02 -7.64
N ALA A 170 3.16 -0.80 -7.96
CA ALA A 170 2.06 -1.72 -7.65
C ALA A 170 1.83 -2.72 -8.79
N LYS A 171 2.80 -3.59 -9.03
CA LYS A 171 2.88 -4.48 -10.20
C LYS A 171 1.70 -5.43 -10.41
N GLY A 172 0.89 -5.66 -9.39
CA GLY A 172 -0.29 -6.51 -9.41
C GLY A 172 -1.62 -5.75 -9.38
N ALA A 173 -1.59 -4.42 -9.21
CA ALA A 173 -2.79 -3.60 -9.19
C ALA A 173 -3.47 -3.52 -10.57
N THR A 174 -4.77 -3.28 -10.58
CA THR A 174 -5.57 -3.00 -11.78
C THR A 174 -5.56 -1.50 -12.05
N VAL A 175 -5.30 -1.10 -13.29
CA VAL A 175 -5.35 0.31 -13.73
C VAL A 175 -6.68 0.58 -14.41
N ILE A 176 -7.35 1.64 -13.97
CA ILE A 176 -8.60 2.12 -14.56
C ILE A 176 -8.37 3.57 -15.00
N MET A 177 -8.30 3.78 -16.32
CA MET A 177 -8.02 5.08 -16.92
C MET A 177 -9.30 5.85 -17.20
N ALA A 178 -9.36 7.10 -16.79
CA ALA A 178 -10.31 8.09 -17.27
C ALA A 178 -9.54 9.13 -18.10
N LYS A 179 -9.77 9.16 -19.41
CA LYS A 179 -9.15 10.16 -20.29
C LYS A 179 -9.87 11.49 -20.11
N ILE A 180 -9.17 12.46 -19.53
CA ILE A 180 -9.71 13.79 -19.21
C ILE A 180 -9.20 14.88 -20.15
N THR A 181 -8.24 14.58 -21.03
CA THR A 181 -7.71 15.55 -22.01
C THR A 181 -8.34 15.38 -23.38
N SER A 182 -8.64 16.48 -24.04
CA SER A 182 -9.19 16.47 -25.40
C SER A 182 -8.13 16.55 -26.49
N GLY A 183 -6.89 16.87 -26.16
CA GLY A 183 -5.78 17.07 -27.10
C GLY A 183 -4.68 16.02 -27.01
N CYS A 184 -3.85 15.94 -28.07
CA CYS A 184 -2.73 15.00 -28.18
C CYS A 184 -1.38 15.70 -27.93
N THR A 185 -1.34 17.01 -27.77
CA THR A 185 -0.10 17.78 -27.55
C THR A 185 0.05 18.16 -26.10
N GLY A 186 1.31 18.32 -25.63
CA GLY A 186 1.61 18.82 -24.30
C GLY A 186 0.95 20.18 -24.05
N GLY A 187 0.40 20.38 -22.85
CA GLY A 187 -0.31 21.62 -22.50
C GLY A 187 -1.81 21.61 -22.80
N SER A 188 -2.42 20.47 -23.07
CA SER A 188 -3.88 20.33 -23.18
C SER A 188 -4.54 20.86 -21.91
N SER A 189 -5.35 21.92 -22.05
CA SER A 189 -6.09 22.49 -20.93
C SER A 189 -7.23 21.55 -20.55
N ILE A 190 -7.38 21.33 -19.27
CA ILE A 190 -8.48 20.56 -18.69
C ILE A 190 -9.38 21.55 -17.95
N SER A 191 -10.68 21.55 -18.24
CA SER A 191 -11.60 22.34 -17.44
C SER A 191 -11.92 21.64 -16.13
N THR A 192 -12.14 22.39 -15.06
CA THR A 192 -12.55 21.86 -13.75
C THR A 192 -13.80 20.97 -13.87
N SER A 193 -14.74 21.31 -14.76
CA SER A 193 -15.95 20.51 -14.99
C SER A 193 -15.66 19.13 -15.57
N VAL A 194 -14.61 19.00 -16.41
CA VAL A 194 -14.17 17.69 -16.94
C VAL A 194 -13.53 16.86 -15.85
N LEU A 195 -12.68 17.48 -15.01
CA LEU A 195 -12.07 16.83 -13.88
C LEU A 195 -13.13 16.26 -12.91
N VAL A 196 -14.12 17.08 -12.56
CA VAL A 196 -15.24 16.67 -11.70
C VAL A 196 -16.03 15.52 -12.35
N ARG A 197 -16.31 15.57 -13.64
CA ARG A 197 -16.96 14.45 -14.36
C ARG A 197 -16.15 13.17 -14.26
N GLY A 198 -14.84 13.21 -14.49
CA GLY A 198 -13.96 12.07 -14.31
C GLY A 198 -14.06 11.49 -12.89
N GLN A 199 -14.07 12.35 -11.87
CA GLN A 199 -14.19 11.94 -10.47
C GLN A 199 -15.55 11.36 -10.11
N ILE A 200 -16.66 11.85 -10.69
CA ILE A 200 -18.02 11.34 -10.41
C ILE A 200 -18.19 9.88 -10.87
N PHE A 201 -17.47 9.44 -11.92
CA PHE A 201 -17.53 8.05 -12.37
C PHE A 201 -16.81 7.08 -11.41
N LEU A 202 -15.91 7.56 -10.54
CA LEU A 202 -15.13 6.72 -9.62
C LEU A 202 -15.98 6.14 -8.48
N PRO A 203 -16.87 6.89 -7.79
CA PRO A 203 -17.65 6.37 -6.67
C PRO A 203 -18.84 5.48 -7.08
N LEU A 204 -19.41 5.71 -8.28
CA LEU A 204 -20.60 4.97 -8.75
C LEU A 204 -20.35 3.47 -8.94
N LEU A 205 -19.08 3.05 -9.07
CA LEU A 205 -18.69 1.66 -9.27
C LEU A 205 -18.39 0.93 -7.95
N GLN A 206 -18.10 1.64 -6.86
CA GLN A 206 -17.66 1.02 -5.60
C GLN A 206 -18.72 0.94 -4.49
N GLY A 207 -19.89 1.56 -4.67
CA GLY A 207 -21.00 1.48 -3.69
C GLY A 207 -20.68 2.02 -2.29
N ASN A 208 -19.48 2.59 -2.08
CA ASN A 208 -19.04 3.13 -0.80
C ASN A 208 -18.45 4.53 -0.98
N LEU A 209 -19.21 5.53 -0.56
CA LEU A 209 -18.72 6.89 -0.36
C LEU A 209 -17.77 6.91 0.84
N TRP A 210 -16.49 7.20 0.60
CA TRP A 210 -15.60 7.64 1.66
C TRP A 210 -15.95 9.09 1.99
N HIS A 211 -16.50 9.32 3.18
CA HIS A 211 -16.61 10.67 3.74
C HIS A 211 -15.25 11.05 4.33
N TYR A 212 -14.69 12.17 3.85
CA TYR A 212 -13.60 12.87 4.51
C TYR A 212 -14.13 13.68 5.69
#